data_39de1e172cea7529c734ac0445f93f01
#
_entry.id   39de1e172cea7529c734ac0445f93f01
#
_cell.length_a   1.000
_cell.length_b   1.000
_cell.length_c   1.000
_cell.angle_alpha   90.00
_cell.angle_beta   90.00
_cell.angle_gamma   90.00
#
_symmetry.space_group_name_H-M   'P 1'
#
loop_
_entity.id
_entity.type
_entity.pdbx_description
1 polymer ?
#
loop_
_entity_poly.entity_id
_entity_poly.type
_entity_poly.pdbx_seq_one_letter_code
_entity_poly.pdbx_strand_id
1 'polypeptide(L)'
;DYVFGDKFEPGYDHPAGTVELDVTALELPDAAFDLVLCVHVLEHVTADRQALRELHRVLKPGGTALLVVPFDPARAQTFEDPTVTDSQERQRLFGQFDHVRIYGRDYPDRLREAGFTVEEVDPCAGLGPEEVFRLGLKRGEVLHVVGR
;
A
#
# COMPACT_ATOMS: atom_id res chain seq x y z
N ASP A 1 -14.88 -4.54 15.36
CA ASP A 1 -15.11 -5.47 14.27
C ASP A 1 -13.91 -5.38 13.31
N TYR A 2 -13.58 -6.48 12.69
CA TYR A 2 -12.43 -6.63 11.81
C TYR A 2 -12.90 -7.22 10.47
N VAL A 3 -12.46 -6.62 9.36
CA VAL A 3 -12.69 -7.13 8.01
C VAL A 3 -11.35 -7.43 7.39
N PHE A 4 -11.16 -8.66 6.93
CA PHE A 4 -10.00 -9.08 6.18
C PHE A 4 -10.43 -9.33 4.73
N GLY A 5 -9.87 -8.56 3.83
CA GLY A 5 -10.23 -8.57 2.42
C GLY A 5 -9.06 -8.89 1.52
N ASP A 6 -9.34 -9.56 0.41
CA ASP A 6 -8.40 -9.84 -0.65
C ASP A 6 -9.14 -9.88 -1.99
N LYS A 7 -8.42 -9.69 -3.09
CA LYS A 7 -8.94 -9.91 -4.42
C LYS A 7 -8.78 -11.40 -4.76
N PHE A 8 -9.90 -12.09 -4.99
CA PHE A 8 -9.86 -13.51 -5.31
C PHE A 8 -9.36 -13.74 -6.73
N GLU A 9 -8.14 -14.22 -6.82
CA GLU A 9 -7.53 -14.61 -8.09
C GLU A 9 -7.40 -16.14 -8.17
N PRO A 10 -7.60 -16.75 -9.36
CA PRO A 10 -7.45 -18.19 -9.53
C PRO A 10 -6.07 -18.68 -9.13
N GLY A 11 -6.01 -19.76 -8.32
CA GLY A 11 -4.76 -20.38 -7.90
C GLY A 11 -4.23 -19.95 -6.55
N TYR A 12 -4.93 -19.05 -5.85
CA TYR A 12 -4.61 -18.64 -4.48
C TYR A 12 -5.65 -19.16 -3.50
N ASP A 13 -5.17 -19.68 -2.36
CA ASP A 13 -6.03 -20.07 -1.23
C ASP A 13 -6.18 -18.87 -0.29
N HIS A 14 -7.42 -18.61 0.12
CA HIS A 14 -7.72 -17.52 1.06
C HIS A 14 -8.13 -18.08 2.43
N PRO A 15 -7.67 -17.49 3.54
CA PRO A 15 -8.10 -17.88 4.87
C PRO A 15 -9.63 -17.80 5.02
N ALA A 16 -10.18 -18.68 5.84
CA ALA A 16 -11.62 -18.67 6.11
C ALA A 16 -12.07 -17.32 6.69
N GLY A 17 -13.10 -16.72 6.11
CA GLY A 17 -13.61 -15.42 6.51
C GLY A 17 -13.02 -14.25 5.73
N THR A 18 -12.11 -14.49 4.78
CA THR A 18 -11.68 -13.47 3.83
C THR A 18 -12.87 -13.02 2.97
N VAL A 19 -13.04 -11.71 2.84
CA VAL A 19 -14.06 -11.11 1.97
C VAL A 19 -13.41 -10.77 0.64
N GLU A 20 -14.07 -11.10 -0.48
CA GLU A 20 -13.60 -10.67 -1.80
C GLU A 20 -13.76 -9.14 -1.92
N LEU A 21 -12.65 -8.43 -2.13
CA LEU A 21 -12.63 -6.97 -2.25
C LEU A 21 -11.71 -6.54 -3.40
N ASP A 22 -12.24 -5.71 -4.29
CA ASP A 22 -11.41 -4.92 -5.20
C ASP A 22 -11.13 -3.56 -4.57
N VAL A 23 -9.87 -3.26 -4.28
CA VAL A 23 -9.46 -2.02 -3.62
C VAL A 23 -9.79 -0.78 -4.46
N THR A 24 -10.04 -0.94 -5.77
CA THR A 24 -10.45 0.16 -6.66
C THR A 24 -11.96 0.44 -6.63
N ALA A 25 -12.75 -0.46 -6.03
CA ALA A 25 -14.20 -0.36 -5.96
C ALA A 25 -14.71 -1.09 -4.71
N LEU A 26 -14.35 -0.60 -3.53
CA LEU A 26 -14.71 -1.23 -2.26
C LEU A 26 -16.24 -1.16 -2.03
N GLU A 27 -16.88 -2.33 -1.98
CA GLU A 27 -18.30 -2.45 -1.60
C GLU A 27 -18.48 -2.33 -0.07
N LEU A 28 -17.90 -1.29 0.51
CA LEU A 28 -17.88 -0.99 1.94
C LEU A 28 -18.45 0.41 2.17
N PRO A 29 -19.12 0.66 3.29
CA PRO A 29 -19.67 1.98 3.62
C PRO A 29 -18.59 3.05 3.76
N ASP A 30 -18.95 4.29 3.49
CA ASP A 30 -18.12 5.46 3.81
C ASP A 30 -17.87 5.54 5.32
N ALA A 31 -16.69 6.00 5.71
CA ALA A 31 -16.34 6.23 7.11
C ALA A 31 -16.64 5.02 8.03
N ALA A 32 -16.32 3.82 7.58
CA ALA A 32 -16.59 2.58 8.29
C ALA A 32 -15.49 2.18 9.29
N PHE A 33 -14.23 2.51 8.97
CA PHE A 33 -13.07 1.99 9.69
C PHE A 33 -12.29 3.07 10.43
N ASP A 34 -11.86 2.74 11.64
CA ASP A 34 -10.95 3.58 12.44
C ASP A 34 -9.48 3.37 12.01
N LEU A 35 -9.17 2.16 11.51
CA LEU A 35 -7.84 1.77 11.04
C LEU A 35 -7.96 0.96 9.75
N VAL A 36 -7.11 1.29 8.78
CA VAL A 36 -6.94 0.51 7.53
C VAL A 36 -5.48 0.11 7.39
N LEU A 37 -5.25 -1.15 7.07
CA LEU A 37 -3.93 -1.68 6.71
C LEU A 37 -3.98 -2.13 5.25
N CYS A 38 -3.17 -1.51 4.39
CA CYS A 38 -3.01 -1.89 3.00
C CYS A 38 -1.50 -2.05 2.74
N VAL A 39 -1.06 -3.29 2.75
CA VAL A 39 0.37 -3.64 2.75
C VAL A 39 0.67 -4.51 1.54
N HIS A 40 1.54 -4.03 0.67
CA HIS A 40 1.94 -4.71 -0.56
C HIS A 40 0.74 -5.08 -1.47
N VAL A 41 -0.10 -4.08 -1.76
CA VAL A 41 -1.27 -4.21 -2.64
C VAL A 41 -1.20 -3.22 -3.80
N LEU A 42 -0.87 -1.97 -3.54
CA LEU A 42 -1.01 -0.87 -4.51
C LEU A 42 -0.04 -0.99 -5.70
N GLU A 43 1.09 -1.67 -5.54
CA GLU A 43 2.03 -1.97 -6.61
C GLU A 43 1.50 -2.92 -7.68
N HIS A 44 0.46 -3.69 -7.34
CA HIS A 44 -0.24 -4.61 -8.25
C HIS A 44 -1.44 -3.95 -8.95
N VAL A 45 -1.91 -2.81 -8.42
CA VAL A 45 -3.16 -2.17 -8.84
C VAL A 45 -2.89 -1.11 -9.92
N THR A 46 -3.36 -1.34 -11.13
CA THR A 46 -3.16 -0.38 -12.25
C THR A 46 -3.75 1.01 -11.93
N ALA A 47 -4.94 1.06 -11.33
CA ALA A 47 -5.63 2.30 -10.96
C ALA A 47 -5.38 2.69 -9.48
N ASP A 48 -4.11 2.82 -9.06
CA ASP A 48 -3.74 3.11 -7.67
C ASP A 48 -4.38 4.38 -7.10
N ARG A 49 -4.50 5.46 -7.90
CA ARG A 49 -5.15 6.69 -7.46
C ARG A 49 -6.65 6.50 -7.16
N GLN A 50 -7.31 5.57 -7.85
CA GLN A 50 -8.69 5.20 -7.54
C GLN A 50 -8.75 4.39 -6.24
N ALA A 51 -7.86 3.41 -6.09
CA ALA A 51 -7.72 2.63 -4.86
C ALA A 51 -7.47 3.53 -3.64
N LEU A 52 -6.57 4.49 -3.75
CA LEU A 52 -6.28 5.45 -2.68
C LEU A 52 -7.51 6.29 -2.30
N ARG A 53 -8.33 6.72 -3.27
CA ARG A 53 -9.61 7.42 -2.97
C ARG A 53 -10.60 6.53 -2.26
N GLU A 54 -10.71 5.25 -2.62
CA GLU A 54 -11.57 4.29 -1.96
C GLU A 54 -11.11 4.01 -0.51
N LEU A 55 -9.81 3.81 -0.30
CA LEU A 55 -9.23 3.65 1.03
C LEU A 55 -9.49 4.89 1.91
N HIS A 56 -9.36 6.09 1.33
CA HIS A 56 -9.70 7.32 2.03
C HIS A 56 -11.20 7.41 2.35
N ARG A 57 -12.08 7.02 1.41
CA ARG A 57 -13.54 7.06 1.58
C ARG A 57 -14.02 6.20 2.75
N VAL A 58 -13.50 4.99 2.86
CA VAL A 58 -13.92 4.04 3.91
C VAL A 58 -13.31 4.34 5.27
N LEU A 59 -12.25 5.14 5.34
CA LEU A 59 -11.63 5.58 6.59
C LEU A 59 -12.50 6.66 7.25
N LYS A 60 -12.73 6.56 8.57
CA LYS A 60 -13.47 7.57 9.34
C LYS A 60 -12.70 8.90 9.39
N PRO A 61 -13.38 10.04 9.56
CA PRO A 61 -12.72 11.28 9.96
C PRO A 61 -11.93 11.05 11.27
N GLY A 62 -10.65 11.40 11.27
CA GLY A 62 -9.71 11.11 12.36
C GLY A 62 -9.22 9.66 12.41
N GLY A 63 -9.60 8.82 11.47
CA GLY A 63 -9.08 7.47 11.29
C GLY A 63 -7.66 7.49 10.69
N THR A 64 -6.95 6.38 10.87
CA THR A 64 -5.56 6.21 10.43
C THR A 64 -5.44 5.04 9.44
N ALA A 65 -4.59 5.19 8.42
CA ALA A 65 -4.23 4.06 7.58
C ALA A 65 -2.70 3.89 7.51
N LEU A 66 -2.25 2.64 7.39
CA LEU A 66 -0.87 2.28 7.08
C LEU A 66 -0.84 1.74 5.64
N LEU A 67 -0.22 2.51 4.75
CA LEU A 67 -0.16 2.20 3.32
C LEU A 67 1.30 1.90 2.93
N VAL A 68 1.64 0.62 2.90
CA VAL A 68 3.01 0.14 2.65
C VAL A 68 3.13 -0.37 1.23
N VAL A 69 4.14 0.12 0.52
CA VAL A 69 4.47 -0.25 -0.86
C VAL A 69 5.98 -0.43 -1.02
N PRO A 70 6.45 -1.14 -2.02
CA PRO A 70 7.85 -1.10 -2.43
C PRO A 70 8.22 0.34 -2.83
N PHE A 71 9.07 0.97 -2.03
CA PHE A 71 9.44 2.37 -2.15
C PHE A 71 10.94 2.50 -2.44
N ASP A 72 11.28 3.17 -3.54
CA ASP A 72 12.68 3.45 -3.92
C ASP A 72 13.02 4.93 -3.69
N PRO A 73 13.70 5.29 -2.60
CA PRO A 73 14.04 6.68 -2.29
C PRO A 73 15.04 7.30 -3.28
N ALA A 74 15.71 6.51 -4.10
CA ALA A 74 16.60 7.02 -5.14
C ALA A 74 15.83 7.58 -6.34
N ARG A 75 14.57 7.17 -6.53
CA ARG A 75 13.71 7.66 -7.61
C ARG A 75 12.99 8.94 -7.19
N ALA A 76 13.09 9.97 -8.03
CA ALA A 76 12.32 11.20 -7.81
C ALA A 76 10.82 10.99 -8.06
N GLN A 77 10.47 10.14 -9.01
CA GLN A 77 9.10 9.84 -9.42
C GLN A 77 8.86 8.34 -9.49
N THR A 78 7.63 7.93 -9.21
CA THR A 78 7.14 6.57 -9.43
C THR A 78 7.40 6.17 -10.87
N PHE A 79 8.00 5.01 -11.02
CA PHE A 79 8.24 4.39 -12.33
C PHE A 79 7.12 3.41 -12.63
N GLU A 80 6.36 3.69 -13.66
CA GLU A 80 5.28 2.85 -14.17
C GLU A 80 5.22 2.94 -15.68
N ASP A 81 4.92 1.82 -16.34
CA ASP A 81 4.74 1.76 -17.79
C ASP A 81 3.57 0.82 -18.12
N PRO A 82 2.41 1.36 -18.51
CA PRO A 82 1.22 0.55 -18.80
C PRO A 82 1.35 -0.33 -20.04
N THR A 83 2.37 -0.13 -20.87
CA THR A 83 2.62 -0.97 -22.05
C THR A 83 3.32 -2.28 -21.70
N VAL A 84 3.92 -2.37 -20.51
CA VAL A 84 4.57 -3.58 -20.02
C VAL A 84 3.53 -4.55 -19.48
N THR A 85 3.21 -5.57 -20.27
CA THR A 85 2.24 -6.62 -19.93
C THR A 85 2.87 -7.98 -19.71
N ASP A 86 4.07 -8.21 -20.24
CA ASP A 86 4.82 -9.45 -20.06
C ASP A 86 5.35 -9.60 -18.64
N SER A 87 5.14 -10.79 -18.04
CA SER A 87 5.50 -11.05 -16.64
C SER A 87 7.01 -11.06 -16.39
N GLN A 88 7.80 -11.50 -17.33
CA GLN A 88 9.28 -11.50 -17.19
C GLN A 88 9.81 -10.06 -17.28
N GLU A 89 9.22 -9.25 -18.16
CA GLU A 89 9.59 -7.85 -18.26
C GLU A 89 9.17 -7.06 -17.03
N ARG A 90 7.97 -7.34 -16.44
CA ARG A 90 7.57 -6.79 -15.13
C ARG A 90 8.55 -7.17 -14.02
N GLN A 91 8.94 -8.45 -13.95
CA GLN A 91 9.94 -8.92 -13.00
C GLN A 91 11.26 -8.13 -13.13
N ARG A 92 11.71 -7.86 -14.35
CA ARG A 92 12.94 -7.12 -14.63
C ARG A 92 12.85 -5.66 -14.27
N LEU A 93 11.73 -5.01 -14.57
CA LEU A 93 11.53 -3.55 -14.43
C LEU A 93 11.02 -3.16 -13.04
N PHE A 94 10.11 -3.95 -12.48
CA PHE A 94 9.39 -3.61 -11.26
C PHE A 94 9.73 -4.52 -10.07
N GLY A 95 10.59 -5.54 -10.28
CA GLY A 95 11.08 -6.43 -9.22
C GLY A 95 10.23 -7.66 -8.96
N GLN A 96 8.99 -7.73 -9.47
CA GLN A 96 8.10 -8.89 -9.36
C GLN A 96 7.26 -9.04 -10.63
N PHE A 97 6.86 -10.28 -10.94
CA PHE A 97 6.21 -10.65 -12.20
C PHE A 97 4.81 -10.02 -12.42
N ASP A 98 4.16 -9.59 -11.37
CA ASP A 98 2.81 -8.99 -11.32
C ASP A 98 2.79 -7.54 -10.85
N HIS A 99 3.94 -6.97 -10.46
CA HIS A 99 4.04 -5.55 -10.19
C HIS A 99 3.82 -4.73 -11.47
N VAL A 100 3.20 -3.57 -11.33
CA VAL A 100 2.97 -2.62 -12.43
C VAL A 100 3.71 -1.30 -12.21
N ARG A 101 4.39 -1.14 -11.05
CA ARG A 101 5.18 0.05 -10.70
C ARG A 101 6.17 -0.18 -9.57
N ILE A 102 7.10 0.78 -9.45
CA ILE A 102 7.92 1.02 -8.25
C ILE A 102 7.67 2.46 -7.82
N TYR A 103 7.23 2.65 -6.58
CA TYR A 103 6.98 3.98 -6.04
C TYR A 103 8.27 4.74 -5.76
N GLY A 104 8.29 6.03 -6.11
CA GLY A 104 9.35 6.99 -5.87
C GLY A 104 8.96 8.01 -4.80
N ARG A 105 9.80 9.07 -4.65
CA ARG A 105 9.59 10.13 -3.66
C ARG A 105 8.33 10.97 -3.86
N ASP A 106 7.62 10.80 -4.97
CA ASP A 106 6.30 11.36 -5.25
C ASP A 106 5.14 10.55 -4.62
N TYR A 107 5.41 9.44 -3.97
CA TYR A 107 4.36 8.62 -3.35
C TYR A 107 3.56 9.39 -2.28
N PRO A 108 4.19 10.14 -1.36
CA PRO A 108 3.45 11.01 -0.43
C PRO A 108 2.53 12.02 -1.13
N ASP A 109 2.89 12.52 -2.30
CA ASP A 109 2.05 13.45 -3.05
C ASP A 109 0.82 12.74 -3.64
N ARG A 110 0.96 11.49 -4.12
CA ARG A 110 -0.18 10.66 -4.54
C ARG A 110 -1.16 10.42 -3.38
N LEU A 111 -0.65 10.22 -2.16
CA LEU A 111 -1.46 10.07 -0.96
C LEU A 111 -2.24 11.37 -0.64
N ARG A 112 -1.56 12.52 -0.69
CA ARG A 112 -2.18 13.83 -0.49
C ARG A 112 -3.23 14.16 -1.56
N GLU A 113 -2.98 13.82 -2.82
CA GLU A 113 -3.95 13.97 -3.92
C GLU A 113 -5.24 13.17 -3.68
N ALA A 114 -5.17 12.04 -2.98
CA ALA A 114 -6.34 11.25 -2.59
C ALA A 114 -7.10 11.82 -1.38
N GLY A 115 -6.55 12.85 -0.70
CA GLY A 115 -7.16 13.54 0.44
C GLY A 115 -6.53 13.23 1.79
N PHE A 116 -5.52 12.38 1.86
CA PHE A 116 -4.87 12.02 3.13
C PHE A 116 -3.94 13.13 3.64
N THR A 117 -3.87 13.26 4.96
CA THR A 117 -2.70 13.79 5.64
C THR A 117 -1.63 12.70 5.67
N VAL A 118 -0.35 13.07 5.54
CA VAL A 118 0.74 12.07 5.41
C VAL A 118 1.83 12.36 6.42
N GLU A 119 2.17 11.36 7.23
CA GLU A 119 3.32 11.34 8.12
C GLU A 119 4.29 10.24 7.64
N GLU A 120 5.56 10.61 7.46
CA GLU A 120 6.64 9.68 7.16
C GLU A 120 7.32 9.29 8.46
N VAL A 121 7.29 8.00 8.80
CA VAL A 121 7.79 7.47 10.07
C VAL A 121 8.97 6.53 9.81
N ASP A 122 10.08 6.76 10.50
CA ASP A 122 11.15 5.78 10.62
C ASP A 122 10.77 4.74 11.70
N PRO A 123 10.45 3.48 11.32
CA PRO A 123 10.04 2.46 12.28
C PRO A 123 11.17 2.04 13.22
N CYS A 124 12.41 2.42 12.91
CA CYS A 124 13.59 2.14 13.75
C CYS A 124 13.97 3.30 14.68
N ALA A 125 13.23 4.41 14.65
CA ALA A 125 13.55 5.58 15.46
C ALA A 125 13.55 5.23 16.96
N GLY A 126 14.67 5.53 17.64
CA GLY A 126 14.83 5.26 19.07
C GLY A 126 15.12 3.80 19.45
N LEU A 127 15.11 2.87 18.49
CA LEU A 127 15.36 1.45 18.77
C LEU A 127 16.85 1.09 18.67
N GLY A 128 17.32 0.24 19.60
CA GLY A 128 18.64 -0.38 19.56
C GLY A 128 18.75 -1.45 18.46
N PRO A 129 20.00 -1.85 18.09
CA PRO A 129 20.20 -2.86 17.04
C PRO A 129 19.52 -4.21 17.35
N GLU A 130 19.52 -4.63 18.60
CA GLU A 130 18.86 -5.87 19.03
C GLU A 130 17.33 -5.82 18.88
N GLU A 131 16.72 -4.69 19.20
CA GLU A 131 15.28 -4.49 19.05
C GLU A 131 14.88 -4.46 17.58
N VAL A 132 15.63 -3.75 16.74
CA VAL A 132 15.43 -3.71 15.28
C VAL A 132 15.48 -5.13 14.71
N PHE A 133 16.48 -5.92 15.11
CA PHE A 133 16.60 -7.31 14.67
C PHE A 133 15.44 -8.19 15.18
N ARG A 134 15.11 -8.09 16.47
CA ARG A 134 14.02 -8.87 17.08
C ARG A 134 12.66 -8.58 16.48
N LEU A 135 12.42 -7.34 16.06
CA LEU A 135 11.17 -6.90 15.44
C LEU A 135 11.15 -7.11 13.92
N GLY A 136 12.24 -7.59 13.32
CA GLY A 136 12.34 -7.79 11.88
C GLY A 136 12.31 -6.49 11.06
N LEU A 137 12.64 -5.35 11.70
CA LEU A 137 12.66 -4.05 11.04
C LEU A 137 13.95 -3.86 10.26
N LYS A 138 13.88 -2.99 9.25
CA LYS A 138 15.03 -2.65 8.43
C LYS A 138 15.32 -1.15 8.52
N ARG A 139 16.56 -0.80 8.88
CA ARG A 139 16.99 0.61 8.95
C ARG A 139 16.94 1.27 7.57
N GLY A 140 16.44 2.49 7.55
CA GLY A 140 16.28 3.28 6.33
C GLY A 140 14.98 3.00 5.57
N GLU A 141 14.13 2.13 6.08
CA GLU A 141 12.73 2.06 5.61
C GLU A 141 11.93 3.24 6.14
N VAL A 142 11.00 3.70 5.32
CA VAL A 142 10.05 4.76 5.67
C VAL A 142 8.65 4.17 5.58
N LEU A 143 7.87 4.33 6.63
CA LEU A 143 6.45 3.98 6.64
C LEU A 143 5.61 5.24 6.42
N HIS A 144 4.61 5.11 5.56
CA HIS A 144 3.63 6.17 5.32
C HIS A 144 2.39 5.89 6.17
N VAL A 145 2.29 6.63 7.27
CA VAL A 145 1.11 6.64 8.13
C VAL A 145 0.24 7.81 7.68
N VAL A 146 -1.00 7.52 7.33
CA VAL A 146 -1.88 8.53 6.75
C VAL A 146 -3.17 8.66 7.54
N GLY A 147 -3.72 9.88 7.61
CA GLY A 147 -4.96 10.19 8.29
C GLY A 147 -6.00 10.81 7.35
N ARG A 148 -7.27 10.65 7.72
CA ARG A 148 -8.38 11.35 7.08
C ARG A 148 -8.84 12.54 7.89
#